data_40d31e5966caad2b18d4ba69a86278ac
#
_entry.id   40d31e5966caad2b18d4ba69a86278ac
#
_cell.length_a   1.000
_cell.length_b   1.000
_cell.length_c   1.000
_cell.angle_alpha   90.00
_cell.angle_beta   90.00
_cell.angle_gamma   90.00
#
_symmetry.space_group_name_H-M   'P 1'
#
loop_
_entity.id
_entity.type
_entity.pdbx_description
1 polymer ?
#
loop_
_entity_poly.entity_id
_entity_poly.type
_entity_poly.pdbx_seq_one_letter_code
_entity_poly.pdbx_strand_id
1 'polypeptide(L)'
;MKSILIYFRRDDSLGRGRMSPSGRGECLPRAGEDVSLGRGRASNPSGGWHVATGSILLSVLLLSSCSTTKNLPEGAVLYTGIKKIEVKNEDKTKPGEAALEEVEAALAYPPNNALLGSSSIRVPFPFGLWVYNAFVNKKGKVGKWIFNKLASKPVLITTVNPDVRVKVARNLLNEYGYFNGETSFEVIPDPKNPRKAKLEYSVTMNDPYPLDSIQYVHIRHRADSLIDATIGDRILHKGENFNVVQLQAERERISSLLRNNGYYYFRPDFITYQADTLLNPGKVALRVAPKESLPP
;
A
#
# COMPACT_ATOMS: atom_id res chain seq x y z
N MET A 1 22.34 -21.60 15.30
CA MET A 1 22.67 -20.19 15.09
C MET A 1 21.80 -19.67 13.95
N LYS A 2 20.77 -18.89 14.24
CA LYS A 2 19.98 -18.21 13.22
C LYS A 2 20.30 -16.72 13.32
N SER A 3 21.46 -16.33 12.76
CA SER A 3 21.73 -14.91 12.49
C SER A 3 20.86 -14.50 11.32
N ILE A 4 20.04 -13.47 11.50
CA ILE A 4 19.25 -12.91 10.41
C ILE A 4 20.16 -11.99 9.61
N LEU A 5 20.58 -12.45 8.44
CA LEU A 5 21.30 -11.63 7.48
C LEU A 5 20.27 -10.78 6.74
N ILE A 6 20.25 -9.48 7.00
CA ILE A 6 19.32 -8.56 6.36
C ILE A 6 19.93 -8.15 5.02
N TYR A 7 19.50 -8.80 3.94
CA TYR A 7 19.76 -8.40 2.58
C TYR A 7 18.69 -7.40 2.13
N PHE A 8 19.08 -6.17 1.91
CA PHE A 8 18.19 -5.20 1.24
C PHE A 8 18.11 -5.54 -0.25
N ARG A 9 16.95 -6.02 -0.68
CA ARG A 9 16.64 -6.17 -2.09
C ARG A 9 16.26 -4.79 -2.62
N ARG A 10 16.95 -4.31 -3.64
CA ARG A 10 16.58 -3.11 -4.37
C ARG A 10 15.35 -3.44 -5.21
N ASP A 11 14.18 -3.00 -4.79
CA ASP A 11 13.02 -2.92 -5.68
C ASP A 11 13.10 -1.57 -6.42
N ASP A 12 13.63 -1.60 -7.64
CA ASP A 12 13.69 -0.46 -8.55
C ASP A 12 12.31 -0.11 -9.17
N SER A 13 11.20 -0.56 -8.59
CA SER A 13 9.85 -0.43 -9.16
C SER A 13 8.98 0.69 -8.60
N LEU A 14 9.48 1.51 -7.68
CA LEU A 14 8.76 2.71 -7.26
C LEU A 14 9.21 3.91 -8.08
N GLY A 15 8.56 4.11 -9.23
CA GLY A 15 8.65 5.30 -10.05
C GLY A 15 8.33 6.55 -9.22
N ARG A 16 9.34 7.37 -8.96
CA ARG A 16 9.19 8.70 -8.38
C ARG A 16 8.41 9.59 -9.33
N GLY A 17 7.13 9.74 -9.11
CA GLY A 17 6.34 10.85 -9.62
C GLY A 17 6.80 12.15 -8.97
N ARG A 18 7.68 12.89 -9.66
CA ARG A 18 8.14 14.22 -9.26
C ARG A 18 7.00 15.20 -9.45
N MET A 19 6.28 15.58 -8.38
CA MET A 19 5.42 16.76 -8.39
C MET A 19 6.26 18.00 -8.12
N SER A 20 6.37 18.84 -9.13
CA SER A 20 6.94 20.18 -9.06
C SER A 20 5.85 21.17 -8.66
N PRO A 21 6.08 22.07 -7.70
CA PRO A 21 5.17 23.16 -7.40
C PRO A 21 5.62 24.43 -8.14
N SER A 22 4.79 24.92 -9.05
CA SER A 22 4.81 26.33 -9.49
C SER A 22 3.37 26.72 -9.72
N GLY A 23 2.75 27.69 -9.13
CA GLY A 23 3.25 28.97 -8.70
C GLY A 23 2.41 30.03 -9.35
N ARG A 24 1.70 30.87 -8.54
CA ARG A 24 1.03 32.14 -8.87
C ARG A 24 -0.20 32.04 -9.77
N GLY A 25 -1.40 32.37 -9.40
CA GLY A 25 -1.81 33.62 -8.77
C GLY A 25 -2.14 34.65 -9.83
N GLU A 26 -3.41 34.81 -10.14
CA GLU A 26 -3.87 36.14 -10.58
C GLU A 26 -5.40 36.28 -10.42
N CYS A 27 -5.75 37.48 -10.06
CA CYS A 27 -7.03 37.95 -9.55
C CYS A 27 -8.14 38.07 -10.60
N LEU A 28 -9.35 38.08 -10.04
CA LEU A 28 -10.63 38.49 -10.58
C LEU A 28 -10.60 39.73 -11.50
N PRO A 29 -11.65 39.91 -12.34
CA PRO A 29 -12.63 40.94 -11.94
C PRO A 29 -14.10 40.53 -11.98
N ARG A 30 -14.79 41.18 -11.10
CA ARG A 30 -16.22 41.31 -10.85
C ARG A 30 -16.84 42.17 -11.91
N ALA A 31 -17.94 41.76 -12.55
CA ALA A 31 -18.92 42.67 -13.15
C ALA A 31 -20.27 42.00 -13.05
N GLY A 32 -21.16 42.66 -12.38
CA GLY A 32 -22.58 42.36 -12.36
C GLY A 32 -23.27 42.99 -13.57
N GLU A 33 -24.39 42.40 -13.91
CA GLU A 33 -25.47 43.14 -14.58
C GLU A 33 -26.78 42.39 -14.38
N ASP A 34 -27.74 43.13 -13.84
CA ASP A 34 -29.14 42.79 -13.70
C ASP A 34 -29.81 42.66 -15.05
N VAL A 35 -30.61 41.63 -15.28
CA VAL A 35 -31.65 41.65 -16.29
C VAL A 35 -32.95 41.04 -15.79
N SER A 36 -33.91 41.88 -15.75
CA SER A 36 -35.34 41.88 -15.50
C SER A 36 -36.15 40.63 -15.79
N LEU A 37 -37.09 40.44 -14.87
CA LEU A 37 -38.33 39.70 -14.90
C LEU A 37 -39.11 39.75 -16.24
N GLY A 38 -39.19 38.57 -16.89
CA GLY A 38 -40.19 38.29 -17.92
C GLY A 38 -41.25 37.33 -17.36
N ARG A 39 -42.45 37.85 -17.06
CA ARG A 39 -43.65 37.10 -16.68
C ARG A 39 -44.17 36.33 -17.90
N GLY A 40 -43.86 35.06 -18.04
CA GLY A 40 -44.39 34.12 -19.02
C GLY A 40 -45.47 33.22 -18.40
N ARG A 41 -46.62 33.31 -18.91
CA ARG A 41 -47.91 32.68 -18.60
C ARG A 41 -47.81 31.16 -18.50
N ALA A 42 -48.26 30.59 -17.41
CA ALA A 42 -48.41 29.16 -17.20
C ALA A 42 -49.41 28.57 -18.21
N SER A 43 -48.93 27.63 -19.03
CA SER A 43 -49.78 26.67 -19.73
C SER A 43 -49.54 25.31 -19.09
N ASN A 44 -50.60 24.76 -18.49
CA ASN A 44 -50.66 23.44 -17.90
C ASN A 44 -50.53 22.36 -18.99
N PRO A 45 -49.59 21.41 -18.91
CA PRO A 45 -49.71 20.17 -19.59
C PRO A 45 -49.94 19.06 -18.55
N SER A 46 -51.19 18.82 -18.22
CA SER A 46 -51.63 17.57 -17.61
C SER A 46 -51.46 16.44 -18.62
N GLY A 47 -50.37 15.68 -18.54
CA GLY A 47 -50.20 14.50 -19.41
C GLY A 47 -48.83 13.82 -19.38
N GLY A 48 -47.77 14.48 -18.84
CA GLY A 48 -46.39 13.95 -18.97
C GLY A 48 -45.84 13.07 -17.83
N TRP A 49 -46.49 13.04 -16.71
CA TRP A 49 -45.91 12.42 -15.49
C TRP A 49 -45.96 10.89 -15.49
N HIS A 50 -46.92 10.26 -16.16
CA HIS A 50 -47.03 8.79 -16.18
C HIS A 50 -46.00 8.13 -17.11
N VAL A 51 -45.55 8.81 -18.16
CA VAL A 51 -44.54 8.25 -19.07
C VAL A 51 -43.15 8.35 -18.45
N ALA A 52 -42.83 9.42 -17.73
CA ALA A 52 -41.54 9.61 -17.06
C ALA A 52 -41.38 8.61 -15.87
N THR A 53 -42.43 8.41 -15.07
CA THR A 53 -42.39 7.44 -13.94
C THR A 53 -42.31 6.00 -14.43
N GLY A 54 -42.98 5.65 -15.51
CA GLY A 54 -42.90 4.30 -16.11
C GLY A 54 -41.50 4.02 -16.68
N SER A 55 -40.86 4.99 -17.30
CA SER A 55 -39.50 4.86 -17.86
C SER A 55 -38.45 4.72 -16.76
N ILE A 56 -38.57 5.46 -15.67
CA ILE A 56 -37.67 5.34 -14.49
C ILE A 56 -37.84 4.00 -13.81
N LEU A 57 -39.10 3.51 -13.62
CA LEU A 57 -39.35 2.22 -13.03
C LEU A 57 -38.81 1.08 -13.88
N LEU A 58 -38.97 1.14 -15.21
CA LEU A 58 -38.42 0.15 -16.13
C LEU A 58 -36.88 0.16 -16.15
N SER A 59 -36.26 1.35 -16.07
CA SER A 59 -34.80 1.47 -15.95
C SER A 59 -34.28 0.87 -14.64
N VAL A 60 -34.95 1.06 -13.52
CA VAL A 60 -34.57 0.46 -12.22
C VAL A 60 -34.75 -1.06 -12.22
N LEU A 61 -35.75 -1.58 -12.87
CA LEU A 61 -35.97 -3.04 -13.03
C LEU A 61 -34.90 -3.69 -13.91
N LEU A 62 -34.39 -3.00 -14.93
CA LEU A 62 -33.28 -3.51 -15.77
C LEU A 62 -31.95 -3.54 -15.03
N LEU A 63 -31.72 -2.66 -14.06
CA LEU A 63 -30.50 -2.62 -13.26
C LEU A 63 -30.42 -3.75 -12.21
N SER A 64 -31.55 -4.30 -11.77
CA SER A 64 -31.59 -5.40 -10.79
C SER A 64 -31.16 -6.76 -11.35
N SER A 65 -31.07 -6.92 -12.66
CA SER A 65 -30.72 -8.19 -13.33
C SER A 65 -29.20 -8.42 -13.52
N CYS A 66 -28.34 -7.46 -13.20
CA CYS A 66 -26.89 -7.62 -13.41
C CYS A 66 -26.23 -8.36 -12.25
N SER A 67 -26.23 -9.69 -12.30
CA SER A 67 -25.46 -10.51 -11.35
C SER A 67 -23.95 -10.25 -11.51
N THR A 68 -23.31 -9.83 -10.43
CA THR A 68 -21.84 -9.59 -10.40
C THR A 68 -21.02 -10.87 -10.44
N THR A 69 -21.65 -12.04 -10.23
CA THR A 69 -20.98 -13.35 -10.14
C THR A 69 -21.30 -14.29 -11.32
N LYS A 70 -22.00 -13.79 -12.36
CA LYS A 70 -22.50 -14.62 -13.47
C LYS A 70 -21.38 -15.32 -14.26
N ASN A 71 -20.31 -14.60 -14.58
CA ASN A 71 -19.23 -15.09 -15.42
C ASN A 71 -17.93 -15.31 -14.63
N LEU A 72 -18.03 -15.67 -13.35
CA LEU A 72 -16.89 -16.10 -12.56
C LEU A 72 -16.51 -17.53 -12.93
N PRO A 73 -15.21 -17.88 -12.95
CA PRO A 73 -14.77 -19.27 -13.05
C PRO A 73 -15.41 -20.16 -11.98
N GLU A 74 -15.47 -21.45 -12.24
CA GLU A 74 -15.96 -22.42 -11.26
C GLU A 74 -15.07 -22.41 -10.01
N GLY A 75 -15.67 -22.44 -8.83
CA GLY A 75 -14.95 -22.37 -7.55
C GLY A 75 -14.37 -21.01 -7.21
N ALA A 76 -14.40 -20.02 -8.12
CA ALA A 76 -13.85 -18.70 -7.83
C ALA A 76 -14.79 -17.84 -6.96
N VAL A 77 -14.19 -17.15 -5.98
CA VAL A 77 -14.88 -16.26 -5.06
C VAL A 77 -14.47 -14.81 -5.37
N LEU A 78 -15.48 -13.96 -5.59
CA LEU A 78 -15.32 -12.54 -5.86
C LEU A 78 -14.92 -11.80 -4.59
N TYR A 79 -13.82 -11.08 -4.63
CA TYR A 79 -13.40 -10.20 -3.55
C TYR A 79 -14.22 -8.91 -3.54
N THR A 80 -14.84 -8.58 -2.41
CA THR A 80 -15.69 -7.40 -2.25
C THR A 80 -15.09 -6.35 -1.31
N GLY A 81 -13.85 -6.56 -0.89
CA GLY A 81 -13.11 -5.63 -0.05
C GLY A 81 -12.73 -6.19 1.31
N ILE A 82 -12.07 -5.37 2.09
CA ILE A 82 -11.73 -5.67 3.49
C ILE A 82 -12.95 -5.37 4.35
N LYS A 83 -13.28 -6.27 5.29
CA LYS A 83 -14.30 -6.09 6.31
C LYS A 83 -13.76 -5.27 7.46
N LYS A 84 -12.59 -5.67 7.98
CA LYS A 84 -11.90 -5.04 9.11
C LYS A 84 -10.42 -5.42 9.07
N ILE A 85 -9.56 -4.52 9.53
CA ILE A 85 -8.21 -4.81 9.99
C ILE A 85 -8.24 -4.66 11.50
N GLU A 86 -8.07 -5.74 12.24
CA GLU A 86 -8.03 -5.74 13.69
C GLU A 86 -6.60 -5.65 14.14
N VAL A 87 -6.26 -4.57 14.85
CA VAL A 87 -4.93 -4.36 15.41
C VAL A 87 -4.96 -4.65 16.89
N LYS A 88 -4.03 -5.49 17.36
CA LYS A 88 -3.84 -5.85 18.77
C LYS A 88 -2.46 -5.38 19.23
N ASN A 89 -2.35 -4.96 20.49
CA ASN A 89 -1.11 -4.46 21.09
C ASN A 89 -0.48 -3.36 20.22
N GLU A 90 -1.31 -2.37 19.80
CA GLU A 90 -0.88 -1.26 18.98
C GLU A 90 0.15 -0.40 19.73
N ASP A 91 1.29 -0.15 19.08
CA ASP A 91 2.28 0.81 19.56
C ASP A 91 1.94 2.22 19.03
N LYS A 92 1.55 3.11 19.93
CA LYS A 92 1.16 4.51 19.65
C LYS A 92 2.35 5.46 19.54
N THR A 93 3.55 4.95 19.47
CA THR A 93 4.72 5.79 19.19
C THR A 93 4.75 6.14 17.68
N LYS A 94 5.42 7.25 17.33
CA LYS A 94 5.56 7.63 15.91
C LYS A 94 6.12 6.51 15.02
N PRO A 95 7.16 5.75 15.43
CA PRO A 95 7.62 4.59 14.66
C PRO A 95 6.58 3.47 14.57
N GLY A 96 5.79 3.24 15.63
CA GLY A 96 4.73 2.25 15.65
C GLY A 96 3.59 2.60 14.70
N GLU A 97 3.15 3.85 14.72
CA GLU A 97 2.13 4.36 13.78
C GLU A 97 2.61 4.25 12.32
N ALA A 98 3.87 4.62 12.03
CA ALA A 98 4.44 4.47 10.68
C ALA A 98 4.50 3.01 10.23
N ALA A 99 4.90 2.10 11.11
CA ALA A 99 4.90 0.66 10.82
C ALA A 99 3.49 0.14 10.51
N LEU A 100 2.50 0.57 11.30
CA LEU A 100 1.12 0.17 11.11
C LEU A 100 0.54 0.70 9.79
N GLU A 101 0.82 1.95 9.43
CA GLU A 101 0.39 2.55 8.16
C GLU A 101 0.93 1.75 6.96
N GLU A 102 2.21 1.37 6.97
CA GLU A 102 2.80 0.53 5.91
C GLU A 102 2.20 -0.88 5.87
N VAL A 103 1.95 -1.48 7.03
CA VAL A 103 1.29 -2.79 7.14
C VAL A 103 -0.13 -2.73 6.57
N GLU A 104 -0.91 -1.73 6.94
CA GLU A 104 -2.27 -1.53 6.42
C GLU A 104 -2.27 -1.31 4.90
N ALA A 105 -1.32 -0.51 4.40
CA ALA A 105 -1.14 -0.29 2.96
C ALA A 105 -0.79 -1.60 2.21
N ALA A 106 0.05 -2.44 2.79
CA ALA A 106 0.40 -3.75 2.22
C ALA A 106 -0.78 -4.73 2.19
N LEU A 107 -1.64 -4.69 3.22
CA LEU A 107 -2.86 -5.52 3.29
C LEU A 107 -3.97 -5.01 2.38
N ALA A 108 -3.98 -3.71 2.06
CA ALA A 108 -5.01 -3.09 1.25
C ALA A 108 -4.98 -3.58 -0.20
N TYR A 109 -6.17 -3.86 -0.75
CA TYR A 109 -6.36 -4.16 -2.17
C TYR A 109 -7.67 -3.55 -2.67
N PRO A 110 -7.68 -2.87 -3.83
CA PRO A 110 -8.88 -2.24 -4.35
C PRO A 110 -9.87 -3.29 -4.91
N PRO A 111 -11.12 -3.32 -4.43
CA PRO A 111 -12.17 -4.16 -5.00
C PRO A 111 -12.70 -3.60 -6.33
N ASN A 112 -13.54 -4.35 -7.03
CA ASN A 112 -14.09 -3.94 -8.34
C ASN A 112 -14.94 -2.65 -8.30
N ASN A 113 -15.39 -2.21 -7.14
CA ASN A 113 -16.11 -0.94 -6.96
C ASN A 113 -15.23 0.18 -6.37
N ALA A 114 -13.92 0.02 -6.41
CA ALA A 114 -12.97 1.06 -6.02
C ALA A 114 -12.99 2.23 -7.00
N LEU A 115 -13.02 3.45 -6.50
CA LEU A 115 -12.91 4.65 -7.32
C LEU A 115 -11.42 4.92 -7.62
N LEU A 116 -11.07 4.99 -8.90
CA LEU A 116 -9.70 5.27 -9.37
C LEU A 116 -8.62 4.36 -8.75
N GLY A 117 -8.99 3.11 -8.40
CA GLY A 117 -8.06 2.15 -7.80
C GLY A 117 -7.83 2.33 -6.30
N SER A 118 -8.55 3.23 -5.62
CA SER A 118 -8.44 3.42 -4.17
C SER A 118 -9.04 2.23 -3.41
N SER A 119 -8.32 1.72 -2.40
CA SER A 119 -8.87 0.71 -1.48
C SER A 119 -9.92 1.27 -0.52
N SER A 120 -9.89 2.59 -0.26
CA SER A 120 -10.74 3.28 0.72
C SER A 120 -12.01 3.89 0.11
N ILE A 121 -11.90 4.50 -1.09
CA ILE A 121 -13.02 5.18 -1.74
C ILE A 121 -13.76 4.21 -2.66
N ARG A 122 -15.04 4.00 -2.39
CA ARG A 122 -15.87 3.05 -3.13
C ARG A 122 -17.08 3.72 -3.74
N VAL A 123 -17.41 3.32 -4.96
CA VAL A 123 -18.70 3.67 -5.59
C VAL A 123 -19.74 2.60 -5.24
N PRO A 124 -21.04 2.96 -5.14
CA PRO A 124 -22.09 1.99 -4.78
C PRO A 124 -22.23 0.86 -5.81
N PHE A 125 -21.81 1.09 -7.05
CA PHE A 125 -21.99 0.14 -8.15
C PHE A 125 -20.66 -0.26 -8.79
N PRO A 126 -20.35 -1.55 -8.95
CA PRO A 126 -19.16 -2.03 -9.67
C PRO A 126 -19.40 -1.97 -11.19
N PHE A 127 -19.48 -0.76 -11.75
CA PHE A 127 -19.84 -0.54 -13.15
C PHE A 127 -18.96 -1.34 -14.13
N GLY A 128 -17.64 -1.30 -13.95
CA GLY A 128 -16.70 -2.02 -14.80
C GLY A 128 -16.94 -3.54 -14.80
N LEU A 129 -17.33 -4.10 -13.65
CA LEU A 129 -17.66 -5.53 -13.54
C LEU A 129 -19.01 -5.85 -14.21
N TRP A 130 -19.96 -4.95 -14.16
CA TRP A 130 -21.23 -5.12 -14.90
C TRP A 130 -20.99 -5.12 -16.40
N VAL A 131 -20.20 -4.17 -16.91
CA VAL A 131 -19.80 -4.15 -18.32
C VAL A 131 -19.05 -5.44 -18.70
N TYR A 132 -18.15 -5.92 -17.85
CA TYR A 132 -17.46 -7.20 -18.05
C TYR A 132 -18.49 -8.33 -18.23
N ASN A 133 -19.43 -8.51 -17.29
CA ASN A 133 -20.41 -9.58 -17.32
C ASN A 133 -21.40 -9.47 -18.50
N ALA A 134 -21.69 -8.24 -18.96
CA ALA A 134 -22.60 -8.04 -20.09
C ALA A 134 -21.94 -8.30 -21.44
N PHE A 135 -20.64 -8.05 -21.59
CA PHE A 135 -19.96 -8.02 -22.88
C PHE A 135 -18.88 -9.08 -23.07
N VAL A 136 -18.45 -9.82 -22.03
CA VAL A 136 -17.39 -10.82 -22.12
C VAL A 136 -17.64 -11.87 -23.23
N ASN A 137 -18.88 -12.23 -23.47
CA ASN A 137 -19.27 -13.22 -24.48
C ASN A 137 -19.77 -12.60 -25.81
N LYS A 138 -19.71 -11.26 -25.96
CA LYS A 138 -20.17 -10.58 -27.19
C LYS A 138 -19.11 -10.55 -28.26
N LYS A 139 -19.44 -11.05 -29.47
CA LYS A 139 -18.51 -11.15 -30.61
C LYS A 139 -18.51 -9.91 -31.51
N GLY A 140 -19.48 -9.02 -31.42
CA GLY A 140 -19.64 -7.83 -32.29
C GLY A 140 -18.57 -6.76 -32.06
N LYS A 141 -18.22 -5.99 -33.10
CA LYS A 141 -17.18 -4.92 -33.04
C LYS A 141 -17.46 -3.89 -31.95
N VAL A 142 -18.72 -3.42 -31.84
CA VAL A 142 -19.15 -2.45 -30.82
C VAL A 142 -19.04 -3.05 -29.41
N GLY A 143 -19.51 -4.29 -29.22
CA GLY A 143 -19.41 -4.98 -27.93
C GLY A 143 -17.95 -5.16 -27.46
N LYS A 144 -17.04 -5.51 -28.38
CA LYS A 144 -15.59 -5.60 -28.11
C LYS A 144 -15.00 -4.24 -27.75
N TRP A 145 -15.40 -3.17 -28.42
CA TRP A 145 -14.92 -1.81 -28.10
C TRP A 145 -15.35 -1.38 -26.70
N ILE A 146 -16.63 -1.57 -26.34
CA ILE A 146 -17.15 -1.26 -24.98
C ILE A 146 -16.41 -2.10 -23.94
N PHE A 147 -16.24 -3.40 -24.19
CA PHE A 147 -15.50 -4.29 -23.30
C PHE A 147 -14.08 -3.80 -23.04
N ASN A 148 -13.33 -3.49 -24.10
CA ASN A 148 -11.92 -3.09 -24.00
C ASN A 148 -11.74 -1.72 -23.29
N LYS A 149 -12.74 -0.84 -23.35
CA LYS A 149 -12.63 0.51 -22.76
C LYS A 149 -13.21 0.63 -21.36
N LEU A 150 -14.26 -0.14 -21.04
CA LEU A 150 -15.05 0.08 -19.83
C LEU A 150 -15.13 -1.16 -18.91
N ALA A 151 -14.78 -2.36 -19.40
CA ALA A 151 -14.85 -3.56 -18.57
C ALA A 151 -13.69 -3.63 -17.57
N SER A 152 -14.02 -4.00 -16.34
CA SER A 152 -13.06 -4.35 -15.31
C SER A 152 -13.15 -5.84 -15.01
N LYS A 153 -12.02 -6.55 -15.08
CA LYS A 153 -11.97 -7.97 -14.73
C LYS A 153 -12.39 -8.19 -13.27
N PRO A 154 -13.06 -9.31 -12.96
CA PRO A 154 -13.41 -9.62 -11.57
C PRO A 154 -12.15 -9.80 -10.73
N VAL A 155 -12.09 -9.11 -9.60
CA VAL A 155 -11.04 -9.30 -8.59
C VAL A 155 -11.44 -10.48 -7.73
N LEU A 156 -10.67 -11.55 -7.79
CA LEU A 156 -10.90 -12.78 -7.04
C LEU A 156 -10.08 -12.80 -5.75
N ILE A 157 -10.49 -13.57 -4.75
CA ILE A 157 -9.68 -13.80 -3.53
C ILE A 157 -8.30 -14.36 -3.90
N THR A 158 -8.21 -15.23 -4.90
CA THR A 158 -6.94 -15.76 -5.41
C THR A 158 -6.07 -14.70 -6.07
N THR A 159 -6.67 -13.67 -6.69
CA THR A 159 -5.93 -12.53 -7.26
C THR A 159 -5.38 -11.62 -6.18
N VAL A 160 -6.14 -11.40 -5.11
CA VAL A 160 -5.69 -10.61 -3.94
C VAL A 160 -4.52 -11.29 -3.24
N ASN A 161 -4.51 -12.62 -3.22
CA ASN A 161 -3.48 -13.47 -2.61
C ASN A 161 -3.19 -13.08 -1.14
N PRO A 162 -4.17 -13.26 -0.23
CA PRO A 162 -4.06 -12.81 1.15
C PRO A 162 -2.88 -13.47 1.90
N ASP A 163 -2.52 -14.71 1.56
CA ASP A 163 -1.37 -15.41 2.14
C ASP A 163 -0.05 -14.66 1.92
N VAL A 164 0.16 -14.13 0.71
CA VAL A 164 1.36 -13.34 0.42
C VAL A 164 1.31 -12.01 1.15
N ARG A 165 0.12 -11.38 1.22
CA ARG A 165 -0.06 -10.09 1.88
C ARG A 165 0.24 -10.15 3.37
N VAL A 166 -0.24 -11.18 4.08
CA VAL A 166 0.07 -11.35 5.51
C VAL A 166 1.57 -11.63 5.72
N LYS A 167 2.23 -12.34 4.81
CA LYS A 167 3.69 -12.54 4.89
C LYS A 167 4.45 -11.23 4.68
N VAL A 168 4.02 -10.40 3.72
CA VAL A 168 4.62 -9.06 3.50
C VAL A 168 4.38 -8.18 4.72
N ALA A 169 3.17 -8.14 5.25
CA ALA A 169 2.83 -7.39 6.46
C ALA A 169 3.67 -7.81 7.67
N ARG A 170 3.90 -9.11 7.85
CA ARG A 170 4.77 -9.62 8.91
C ARG A 170 6.23 -9.20 8.70
N ASN A 171 6.72 -9.24 7.46
CA ASN A 171 8.08 -8.77 7.16
C ASN A 171 8.23 -7.27 7.45
N LEU A 172 7.23 -6.45 7.13
CA LEU A 172 7.22 -5.04 7.48
C LEU A 172 7.27 -4.84 9.00
N LEU A 173 6.49 -5.59 9.79
CA LEU A 173 6.61 -5.55 11.24
C LEU A 173 8.04 -5.85 11.72
N ASN A 174 8.69 -6.87 11.15
CA ASN A 174 10.07 -7.20 11.48
C ASN A 174 11.05 -6.07 11.10
N GLU A 175 10.81 -5.35 10.00
CA GLU A 175 11.64 -4.21 9.57
C GLU A 175 11.59 -3.04 10.55
N TYR A 176 10.49 -2.92 11.30
CA TYR A 176 10.34 -1.93 12.38
C TYR A 176 10.67 -2.49 13.78
N GLY A 177 11.22 -3.72 13.86
CA GLY A 177 11.66 -4.31 15.12
C GLY A 177 10.62 -5.14 15.85
N TYR A 178 9.41 -5.29 15.33
CA TYR A 178 8.35 -6.12 15.91
C TYR A 178 8.53 -7.59 15.52
N PHE A 179 9.61 -8.22 15.98
CA PHE A 179 9.98 -9.59 15.59
C PHE A 179 9.00 -10.66 16.08
N ASN A 180 8.26 -10.38 17.15
CA ASN A 180 7.18 -11.22 17.64
C ASN A 180 5.82 -10.82 17.07
N GLY A 181 5.79 -9.93 16.05
CA GLY A 181 4.58 -9.53 15.37
C GLY A 181 3.95 -10.68 14.61
N GLU A 182 2.62 -10.79 14.68
CA GLU A 182 1.86 -11.82 14.01
C GLU A 182 0.80 -11.20 13.11
N THR A 183 0.60 -11.81 11.95
CA THR A 183 -0.40 -11.39 11.00
C THR A 183 -1.17 -12.59 10.48
N SER A 184 -2.48 -12.48 10.40
CA SER A 184 -3.37 -13.54 9.91
C SER A 184 -4.52 -12.93 9.11
N PHE A 185 -5.26 -13.79 8.39
CA PHE A 185 -6.46 -13.37 7.68
C PHE A 185 -7.54 -14.44 7.78
N GLU A 186 -8.77 -13.99 7.59
CA GLU A 186 -9.95 -14.85 7.47
C GLU A 186 -10.77 -14.42 6.24
N VAL A 187 -11.28 -15.40 5.49
CA VAL A 187 -12.19 -15.19 4.37
C VAL A 187 -13.61 -15.28 4.86
N ILE A 188 -14.33 -14.17 4.82
CA ILE A 188 -15.73 -14.08 5.32
C ILE A 188 -16.69 -14.08 4.13
N PRO A 189 -17.39 -15.20 3.89
CA PRO A 189 -18.39 -15.28 2.83
C PRO A 189 -19.54 -14.31 3.05
N ASP A 190 -20.10 -13.79 1.97
CA ASP A 190 -21.33 -13.00 2.01
C ASP A 190 -22.52 -13.94 2.30
N PRO A 191 -23.33 -13.70 3.35
CA PRO A 191 -24.48 -14.54 3.70
C PRO A 191 -25.51 -14.70 2.57
N LYS A 192 -25.62 -13.70 1.67
CA LYS A 192 -26.56 -13.70 0.55
C LYS A 192 -26.00 -14.39 -0.71
N ASN A 193 -24.69 -14.45 -0.84
CA ASN A 193 -24.06 -15.04 -2.03
C ASN A 193 -22.68 -15.61 -1.69
N PRO A 194 -22.55 -16.94 -1.51
CA PRO A 194 -21.28 -17.58 -1.13
C PRO A 194 -20.16 -17.43 -2.17
N ARG A 195 -20.48 -17.00 -3.40
CA ARG A 195 -19.48 -16.67 -4.42
C ARG A 195 -18.88 -15.27 -4.25
N LYS A 196 -19.22 -14.55 -3.16
CA LYS A 196 -18.63 -13.27 -2.75
C LYS A 196 -18.03 -13.42 -1.37
N ALA A 197 -16.90 -12.78 -1.12
CA ALA A 197 -16.34 -12.74 0.22
C ALA A 197 -15.60 -11.41 0.47
N LYS A 198 -15.47 -11.10 1.76
CA LYS A 198 -14.57 -10.06 2.29
C LYS A 198 -13.40 -10.71 2.98
N LEU A 199 -12.31 -9.97 3.12
CA LEU A 199 -11.17 -10.36 3.95
C LEU A 199 -11.24 -9.61 5.28
N GLU A 200 -10.95 -10.32 6.35
CA GLU A 200 -10.69 -9.75 7.67
C GLU A 200 -9.24 -10.08 8.01
N TYR A 201 -8.47 -9.06 8.42
CA TYR A 201 -7.07 -9.23 8.80
C TYR A 201 -6.93 -8.99 10.29
N SER A 202 -6.06 -9.76 10.94
CA SER A 202 -5.63 -9.55 12.32
C SER A 202 -4.13 -9.30 12.34
N VAL A 203 -3.72 -8.19 12.96
CA VAL A 203 -2.33 -7.76 13.12
C VAL A 203 -2.07 -7.61 14.60
N THR A 204 -1.09 -8.35 15.13
CA THR A 204 -0.63 -8.22 16.51
C THR A 204 0.79 -7.68 16.49
N MET A 205 1.03 -6.49 17.05
CA MET A 205 2.36 -5.85 16.96
C MET A 205 3.32 -6.37 18.03
N ASN A 206 2.87 -6.50 19.27
CA ASN A 206 3.71 -6.78 20.44
C ASN A 206 4.81 -5.71 20.64
N ASP A 207 5.75 -5.94 21.58
CA ASP A 207 6.81 -4.98 21.89
C ASP A 207 7.92 -4.99 20.83
N PRO A 208 8.40 -3.82 20.38
CA PRO A 208 9.53 -3.73 19.48
C PRO A 208 10.84 -4.04 20.21
N TYR A 209 11.81 -4.63 19.54
CA TYR A 209 13.11 -4.97 20.10
C TYR A 209 14.08 -3.78 20.04
N PRO A 210 14.59 -3.28 21.18
CA PRO A 210 15.62 -2.24 21.19
C PRO A 210 16.99 -2.78 20.80
N LEU A 211 17.84 -1.91 20.28
CA LEU A 211 19.25 -2.16 20.03
C LEU A 211 20.01 -2.26 21.35
N ASP A 212 20.60 -3.42 21.62
CA ASP A 212 21.41 -3.67 22.84
C ASP A 212 22.87 -3.28 22.62
N SER A 213 23.44 -3.63 21.48
CA SER A 213 24.81 -3.30 21.11
C SER A 213 24.93 -3.03 19.63
N ILE A 214 25.84 -2.10 19.27
CA ILE A 214 26.15 -1.75 17.89
C ILE A 214 27.65 -1.82 17.73
N GLN A 215 28.12 -2.74 16.87
CA GLN A 215 29.52 -2.95 16.59
C GLN A 215 29.82 -2.64 15.13
N TYR A 216 30.78 -1.74 14.89
CA TYR A 216 31.30 -1.49 13.56
C TYR A 216 32.51 -2.42 13.32
N VAL A 217 32.39 -3.26 12.30
CA VAL A 217 33.44 -4.23 11.94
C VAL A 217 34.35 -3.56 10.91
N HIS A 218 35.67 -3.77 11.05
CA HIS A 218 36.68 -3.16 10.22
C HIS A 218 36.48 -3.39 8.71
N ILE A 219 36.45 -2.30 7.94
CA ILE A 219 36.38 -2.32 6.48
C ILE A 219 37.79 -2.27 5.89
N ARG A 220 38.54 -1.22 6.20
CA ARG A 220 39.96 -1.01 5.89
C ARG A 220 40.51 0.05 6.85
N HIS A 221 41.74 -0.09 7.29
CA HIS A 221 42.35 0.72 8.35
C HIS A 221 42.04 2.23 8.26
N ARG A 222 42.18 2.84 7.08
CA ARG A 222 41.93 4.28 6.89
C ARG A 222 40.44 4.64 6.89
N ALA A 223 39.59 3.76 6.33
CA ALA A 223 38.15 3.95 6.36
C ALA A 223 37.59 3.84 7.79
N ASP A 224 38.12 2.89 8.57
CA ASP A 224 37.74 2.70 9.97
C ASP A 224 38.04 3.95 10.80
N SER A 225 39.23 4.53 10.64
CA SER A 225 39.60 5.77 11.34
C SER A 225 38.65 6.94 11.02
N LEU A 226 38.12 7.03 9.80
CA LEU A 226 37.16 8.05 9.42
C LEU A 226 35.79 7.79 10.08
N ILE A 227 35.35 6.53 10.12
CA ILE A 227 34.08 6.13 10.77
C ILE A 227 34.18 6.38 12.27
N ASP A 228 35.29 5.97 12.92
CA ASP A 228 35.52 6.17 14.36
C ASP A 228 35.59 7.65 14.74
N ALA A 229 36.24 8.48 13.90
CA ALA A 229 36.28 9.92 14.14
C ALA A 229 34.90 10.60 14.08
N THR A 230 33.94 10.01 13.38
CA THR A 230 32.57 10.51 13.24
C THR A 230 31.54 9.63 13.96
N ILE A 231 31.98 8.81 14.93
CA ILE A 231 31.08 7.91 15.64
C ILE A 231 30.01 8.65 16.47
N GLY A 232 30.28 9.90 16.83
CA GLY A 232 29.30 10.77 17.49
C GLY A 232 28.12 11.17 16.63
N ASP A 233 28.30 11.16 15.29
CA ASP A 233 27.27 11.53 14.32
C ASP A 233 26.45 10.34 13.84
N ARG A 234 26.63 9.17 14.44
CA ARG A 234 25.92 7.96 14.08
C ARG A 234 24.40 8.12 14.30
N ILE A 235 23.62 7.53 13.41
CA ILE A 235 22.16 7.56 13.48
C ILE A 235 21.64 6.46 14.44
N LEU A 236 22.38 5.37 14.56
CA LEU A 236 21.98 4.23 15.39
C LEU A 236 22.45 4.42 16.83
N HIS A 237 21.53 4.36 17.78
CA HIS A 237 21.84 4.48 19.20
C HIS A 237 21.38 3.26 19.99
N LYS A 238 22.15 2.90 21.02
CA LYS A 238 21.78 1.85 21.97
C LYS A 238 20.51 2.26 22.73
N GLY A 239 19.57 1.32 22.85
CA GLY A 239 18.29 1.52 23.51
C GLY A 239 17.17 2.03 22.59
N GLU A 240 17.48 2.49 21.39
CA GLU A 240 16.46 2.79 20.37
C GLU A 240 15.93 1.50 19.74
N ASN A 241 14.66 1.52 19.32
CA ASN A 241 14.06 0.37 18.67
C ASN A 241 14.74 0.07 17.32
N PHE A 242 14.91 -1.21 17.03
CA PHE A 242 15.41 -1.64 15.73
C PHE A 242 14.49 -1.11 14.61
N ASN A 243 15.09 -0.47 13.61
CA ASN A 243 14.35 0.10 12.49
C ASN A 243 15.21 0.09 11.22
N VAL A 244 14.74 -0.59 10.18
CA VAL A 244 15.44 -0.71 8.90
C VAL A 244 15.63 0.64 8.21
N VAL A 245 14.73 1.61 8.41
CA VAL A 245 14.87 2.97 7.86
C VAL A 245 16.10 3.67 8.46
N GLN A 246 16.32 3.53 9.77
CA GLN A 246 17.53 4.06 10.43
C GLN A 246 18.81 3.32 9.98
N LEU A 247 18.74 2.01 9.78
CA LEU A 247 19.86 1.25 9.20
C LEU A 247 20.23 1.76 7.81
N GLN A 248 19.23 2.04 6.98
CA GLN A 248 19.46 2.59 5.64
C GLN A 248 20.07 4.00 5.71
N ALA A 249 19.59 4.85 6.59
CA ALA A 249 20.12 6.19 6.79
C ALA A 249 21.58 6.16 7.27
N GLU A 250 21.94 5.25 8.16
CA GLU A 250 23.34 5.07 8.62
C GLU A 250 24.25 4.60 7.48
N ARG A 251 23.78 3.71 6.61
CA ARG A 251 24.53 3.31 5.40
C ARG A 251 24.82 4.51 4.49
N GLU A 252 23.83 5.37 4.27
CA GLU A 252 23.97 6.58 3.46
C GLU A 252 24.95 7.56 4.11
N ARG A 253 24.91 7.72 5.44
CA ARG A 253 25.86 8.54 6.20
C ARG A 253 27.28 8.05 5.99
N ILE A 254 27.54 6.77 6.23
CA ILE A 254 28.89 6.17 6.06
C ILE A 254 29.35 6.27 4.61
N SER A 255 28.46 5.94 3.66
CA SER A 255 28.80 6.04 2.23
C SER A 255 29.16 7.46 1.82
N SER A 256 28.43 8.46 2.30
CA SER A 256 28.71 9.86 2.04
C SER A 256 30.03 10.32 2.68
N LEU A 257 30.27 9.92 3.93
CA LEU A 257 31.53 10.16 4.62
C LEU A 257 32.72 9.64 3.81
N LEU A 258 32.66 8.38 3.41
CA LEU A 258 33.77 7.75 2.67
C LEU A 258 33.96 8.37 1.29
N ARG A 259 32.91 8.65 0.54
CA ARG A 259 32.99 9.32 -0.77
C ARG A 259 33.64 10.69 -0.69
N ASN A 260 33.28 11.46 0.34
CA ASN A 260 33.85 12.79 0.57
C ASN A 260 35.33 12.74 0.99
N ASN A 261 35.83 11.59 1.44
CA ASN A 261 37.21 11.37 1.86
C ASN A 261 38.06 10.50 0.89
N GLY A 262 37.65 10.47 -0.39
CA GLY A 262 38.45 9.86 -1.47
C GLY A 262 38.06 8.47 -1.89
N TYR A 263 37.05 7.87 -1.25
CA TYR A 263 36.47 6.57 -1.67
C TYR A 263 35.31 6.78 -2.67
N TYR A 264 35.57 7.41 -3.79
CA TYR A 264 34.57 7.90 -4.75
C TYR A 264 33.56 6.82 -5.23
N TYR A 265 34.00 5.57 -5.33
CA TYR A 265 33.18 4.45 -5.78
C TYR A 265 32.48 3.71 -4.65
N PHE A 266 32.62 4.19 -3.40
CA PHE A 266 31.94 3.53 -2.28
C PHE A 266 30.42 3.71 -2.38
N ARG A 267 29.70 2.62 -2.15
CA ARG A 267 28.23 2.56 -2.27
C ARG A 267 27.60 2.09 -0.97
N PRO A 268 26.39 2.54 -0.64
CA PRO A 268 25.68 2.11 0.57
C PRO A 268 25.50 0.59 0.65
N ASP A 269 25.30 -0.07 -0.48
CA ASP A 269 25.13 -1.54 -0.57
C ASP A 269 26.43 -2.34 -0.33
N PHE A 270 27.55 -1.68 -0.12
CA PHE A 270 28.80 -2.32 0.36
C PHE A 270 28.79 -2.56 1.88
N ILE A 271 27.85 -1.98 2.60
CA ILE A 271 27.64 -2.21 4.02
C ILE A 271 26.50 -3.21 4.20
N THR A 272 26.70 -4.19 5.04
CA THR A 272 25.70 -5.15 5.47
C THR A 272 25.47 -5.07 6.96
N TYR A 273 24.29 -5.49 7.41
CA TYR A 273 23.93 -5.59 8.82
C TYR A 273 23.71 -7.06 9.19
N GLN A 274 24.28 -7.44 10.31
CA GLN A 274 24.02 -8.72 10.96
C GLN A 274 23.31 -8.42 12.27
N ALA A 275 22.04 -8.79 12.37
CA ALA A 275 21.25 -8.64 13.57
C ALA A 275 21.15 -9.99 14.29
N ASP A 276 21.50 -10.04 15.57
CA ASP A 276 21.37 -11.20 16.41
C ASP A 276 20.35 -10.90 17.52
N THR A 277 19.28 -11.69 17.56
CA THR A 277 18.19 -11.60 18.54
C THR A 277 18.25 -12.71 19.57
N LEU A 278 19.25 -13.61 19.48
CA LEU A 278 19.39 -14.78 20.34
C LEU A 278 20.32 -14.54 21.52
N LEU A 279 21.30 -13.62 21.38
CA LEU A 279 22.25 -13.29 22.45
C LEU A 279 21.53 -12.76 23.69
N ASN A 280 20.58 -11.83 23.48
CA ASN A 280 19.76 -11.23 24.52
C ASN A 280 18.28 -11.28 24.09
N PRO A 281 17.47 -12.14 24.69
CA PRO A 281 16.05 -12.24 24.34
C PRO A 281 15.33 -10.88 24.46
N GLY A 282 14.57 -10.52 23.44
CA GLY A 282 13.84 -9.24 23.39
C GLY A 282 14.69 -8.04 23.01
N LYS A 283 15.96 -8.23 22.60
CA LYS A 283 16.87 -7.16 22.15
C LYS A 283 17.64 -7.58 20.91
N VAL A 284 18.24 -6.61 20.22
CA VAL A 284 19.03 -6.83 19.01
C VAL A 284 20.49 -6.43 19.25
N ALA A 285 21.41 -7.36 19.06
CA ALA A 285 22.82 -7.07 18.91
C ALA A 285 23.12 -6.88 17.42
N LEU A 286 23.58 -5.68 17.04
CA LEU A 286 23.79 -5.28 15.66
C LEU A 286 25.27 -5.18 15.32
N ARG A 287 25.68 -5.78 14.20
CA ARG A 287 27.02 -5.65 13.61
C ARG A 287 26.91 -4.98 12.26
N VAL A 288 27.62 -3.88 12.11
CA VAL A 288 27.76 -3.12 10.85
C VAL A 288 29.07 -3.61 10.19
N ALA A 289 28.96 -4.29 9.07
CA ALA A 289 30.11 -4.95 8.44
C ALA A 289 30.18 -4.65 6.94
N PRO A 290 31.39 -4.71 6.34
CA PRO A 290 31.48 -4.70 4.90
C PRO A 290 30.88 -5.97 4.31
N LYS A 291 30.34 -5.89 3.12
CA LYS A 291 29.89 -7.05 2.36
C LYS A 291 31.11 -7.90 1.95
N GLU A 292 31.00 -9.22 2.08
CA GLU A 292 32.11 -10.16 1.82
C GLU A 292 32.70 -10.04 0.39
N SER A 293 31.90 -9.58 -0.58
CA SER A 293 32.29 -9.43 -1.99
C SER A 293 32.49 -7.95 -2.37
N LEU A 294 33.34 -7.22 -1.63
CA LEU A 294 33.75 -5.89 -2.06
C LEU A 294 34.67 -5.98 -3.29
N PRO A 295 34.47 -5.12 -4.32
CA PRO A 295 35.46 -4.98 -5.38
C PRO A 295 36.78 -4.47 -4.80
N PRO A 296 37.92 -4.88 -5.38
CA PRO A 296 39.26 -4.53 -4.92
C PRO A 296 39.55 -3.03 -4.94
#